data_100a607209dd4d945f2a974d41f132f0
#
_entry.id   100a607209dd4d945f2a974d41f132f0
#
_cell.length_a   1.000
_cell.length_b   1.000
_cell.length_c   1.000
_cell.angle_alpha   90.00
_cell.angle_beta   90.00
_cell.angle_gamma   90.00
#
_symmetry.space_group_name_H-M   'P 1'
#
loop_
_entity.id
_entity.type
_entity.pdbx_description
1 polymer ?
#
loop_
_entity_poly.entity_id
_entity_poly.type
_entity_poly.pdbx_seq_one_letter_code
_entity_poly.pdbx_strand_id
1 'polypeptide(L)'
;MAAALLQAAAGAGVARSPAVCVQSGYKQSLNVHSYHVTFPGNIATPSFSLASSCKSREFSWSGVNGESSHHKNGRLNAITEVAETSGTVLRLENCTSADVQSSSSSSRSISKESSRSFEGVTTEEELLNGVRYETEVKGLHPRASAGMLELYYNYRDAVIKSGVENALDIAVKVMATVLDRVILQFEEPFTFPSYHKRMVEPYDYYTFGQNYIRPLIDFRNSFLGNTAIFDQIESQLKQGHNVFLFANHQTEADPAVMALLLESSHPYLAENLTYIAGDRVVLDPFCKPFSMGRNLLCVYSKKHINDVPELAEMKRRANTRTLREMTALLKKGGQLIWIAPSGGRDRPDPETDEWRPAEFDASSVENMRRLLSHMPVSGHMYPLALLCHDIMPPPRQVEKELGERRIIGYHGVGMVVAPELNFDELTAGTTSKEEARDKFSQCVWEIVNEQYSVLNRATHGGEGLQASSQSTQLTQPWFDGQPSSP
;
A
#
# COMPACT_ATOMS: atom_id res chain seq x y z
N MET A 1 -1.82 17.62 -21.75
CA MET A 1 -1.02 18.43 -20.83
C MET A 1 0.07 17.61 -20.13
N ALA A 2 -0.22 16.42 -19.61
CA ALA A 2 0.83 15.56 -19.02
C ALA A 2 2.01 15.28 -19.96
N ALA A 3 1.76 15.03 -21.25
CA ALA A 3 2.81 14.83 -22.26
C ALA A 3 3.70 16.07 -22.49
N ALA A 4 3.19 17.29 -22.25
CA ALA A 4 3.94 18.52 -22.38
C ALA A 4 4.88 18.78 -21.20
N LEU A 5 4.54 18.30 -20.01
CA LEU A 5 5.39 18.37 -18.81
C LEU A 5 6.59 17.42 -18.89
N LEU A 6 6.42 16.26 -19.53
CA LEU A 6 7.52 15.33 -19.80
C LEU A 6 8.52 15.86 -20.83
N GLN A 7 8.07 16.66 -21.81
CA GLN A 7 8.96 17.31 -22.79
C GLN A 7 9.72 18.53 -22.24
N ALA A 8 9.20 19.20 -21.24
CA ALA A 8 9.87 20.36 -20.61
C ALA A 8 11.09 19.97 -19.76
N ALA A 9 11.10 18.77 -19.19
CA ALA A 9 12.23 18.25 -18.41
C ALA A 9 13.42 17.81 -19.27
N ALA A 10 13.21 17.54 -20.57
CA ALA A 10 14.26 17.13 -21.52
C ALA A 10 15.01 18.30 -22.21
N GLY A 11 14.62 19.56 -21.94
CA GLY A 11 15.05 20.75 -22.70
C GLY A 11 16.13 21.63 -22.08
N ALA A 12 16.75 21.29 -20.96
CA ALA A 12 17.74 22.14 -20.32
C ALA A 12 19.17 21.62 -20.48
N GLY A 13 19.74 21.81 -21.67
CA GLY A 13 21.16 21.54 -21.85
C GLY A 13 21.65 21.79 -23.29
N VAL A 14 22.37 22.89 -23.46
CA VAL A 14 23.25 23.33 -24.55
C VAL A 14 22.69 24.44 -25.43
N ALA A 15 23.11 25.66 -25.07
CA ALA A 15 23.10 26.82 -25.94
C ALA A 15 24.24 26.77 -26.97
N ARG A 16 23.95 26.91 -28.26
CA ARG A 16 24.79 27.55 -29.27
C ARG A 16 23.93 28.14 -30.37
N SER A 17 24.29 29.36 -30.73
CA SER A 17 23.62 30.31 -31.63
C SER A 17 23.78 30.03 -33.14
N PRO A 18 23.29 30.90 -34.06
CA PRO A 18 22.29 30.51 -35.05
C PRO A 18 22.83 30.51 -36.50
N ALA A 19 22.14 29.83 -37.42
CA ALA A 19 22.28 30.12 -38.84
C ALA A 19 21.05 29.71 -39.65
N VAL A 20 20.42 30.76 -40.21
CA VAL A 20 19.87 30.91 -41.56
C VAL A 20 18.83 29.93 -42.12
N CYS A 21 17.69 30.52 -42.38
CA CYS A 21 16.56 30.25 -43.23
C CYS A 21 16.87 29.62 -44.62
N VAL A 22 16.14 28.56 -45.03
CA VAL A 22 15.64 28.37 -46.40
C VAL A 22 14.33 27.57 -46.38
N GLN A 23 13.30 28.15 -46.98
CA GLN A 23 12.01 27.53 -47.30
C GLN A 23 12.16 26.54 -48.48
N SER A 24 11.52 25.38 -48.42
CA SER A 24 10.87 24.83 -49.61
C SER A 24 9.82 23.80 -49.21
N GLY A 25 8.61 23.98 -49.70
CA GLY A 25 7.48 23.12 -49.48
C GLY A 25 7.51 21.89 -50.38
N TYR A 26 6.93 20.81 -49.89
CA TYR A 26 6.35 19.75 -50.72
C TYR A 26 5.17 19.12 -50.01
N LYS A 27 3.99 19.24 -50.63
CA LYS A 27 2.80 18.45 -50.34
C LYS A 27 2.96 17.07 -50.98
N GLN A 28 2.83 16.01 -50.24
CA GLN A 28 2.47 14.69 -50.80
C GLN A 28 1.37 14.02 -49.97
N SER A 29 0.28 13.79 -50.68
CA SER A 29 -0.84 12.95 -50.29
C SER A 29 -0.45 11.48 -50.33
N LEU A 30 -0.76 10.72 -49.29
CA LEU A 30 -0.65 9.26 -49.32
C LEU A 30 -2.03 8.63 -49.14
N ASN A 31 -2.37 7.82 -50.15
CA ASN A 31 -3.58 6.99 -50.24
C ASN A 31 -3.54 5.84 -49.23
N VAL A 32 -4.68 5.67 -48.53
CA VAL A 32 -4.98 4.52 -47.69
C VAL A 32 -5.46 3.38 -48.60
N HIS A 33 -4.75 2.28 -48.64
CA HIS A 33 -5.23 1.02 -49.22
C HIS A 33 -5.71 0.11 -48.09
N SER A 34 -7.00 -0.16 -48.10
CA SER A 34 -7.62 -1.19 -47.28
C SER A 34 -7.48 -2.57 -47.93
N TYR A 35 -6.95 -3.54 -47.19
CA TYR A 35 -6.98 -4.95 -47.57
C TYR A 35 -8.10 -5.66 -46.83
N HIS A 36 -9.09 -6.15 -47.56
CA HIS A 36 -10.09 -7.11 -47.10
C HIS A 36 -9.51 -8.54 -47.19
N VAL A 37 -9.53 -9.25 -46.07
CA VAL A 37 -9.34 -10.71 -46.06
C VAL A 37 -10.66 -11.35 -45.67
N THR A 38 -11.22 -12.10 -46.61
CA THR A 38 -12.42 -12.94 -46.48
C THR A 38 -12.06 -14.34 -46.02
N PHE A 39 -12.72 -14.85 -44.98
CA PHE A 39 -12.77 -16.28 -44.69
C PHE A 39 -14.22 -16.77 -44.77
N PRO A 40 -14.48 -17.94 -45.33
CA PRO A 40 -15.82 -18.52 -45.42
C PRO A 40 -16.09 -19.54 -44.31
N GLY A 41 -17.34 -19.60 -43.82
CA GLY A 41 -17.78 -20.72 -43.00
C GLY A 41 -19.00 -20.41 -42.16
N ASN A 42 -20.17 -20.77 -42.66
CA ASN A 42 -21.47 -20.76 -41.98
C ASN A 42 -21.50 -21.50 -40.66
N ILE A 43 -22.22 -20.97 -39.66
CA ILE A 43 -23.22 -21.70 -38.86
C ILE A 43 -24.20 -20.69 -38.22
N ALA A 44 -25.43 -21.06 -38.16
CA ALA A 44 -26.63 -20.30 -37.93
C ALA A 44 -26.81 -19.72 -36.53
N THR A 45 -27.47 -18.54 -36.52
CA THR A 45 -28.10 -17.91 -35.35
C THR A 45 -29.50 -18.46 -35.06
N PRO A 46 -29.98 -18.36 -33.82
CA PRO A 46 -31.32 -17.87 -33.66
C PRO A 46 -31.39 -16.58 -32.83
N SER A 47 -32.08 -15.65 -33.41
CA SER A 47 -32.51 -14.38 -32.85
C SER A 47 -33.54 -14.55 -31.74
N PHE A 48 -33.38 -13.85 -30.61
CA PHE A 48 -34.52 -13.50 -29.73
C PHE A 48 -34.47 -11.99 -29.45
N SER A 49 -35.52 -11.32 -29.94
CA SER A 49 -35.84 -9.96 -29.59
C SER A 49 -36.74 -9.95 -28.37
N LEU A 50 -36.49 -9.11 -27.40
CA LEU A 50 -37.48 -8.65 -26.44
C LEU A 50 -37.20 -7.19 -26.09
N ALA A 51 -38.09 -6.34 -26.59
CA ALA A 51 -38.25 -4.96 -26.19
C ALA A 51 -39.08 -4.89 -24.91
N SER A 52 -38.69 -4.03 -23.94
CA SER A 52 -39.66 -3.33 -23.06
C SER A 52 -38.94 -2.22 -22.30
N SER A 53 -39.17 -1.04 -22.67
CA SER A 53 -39.96 0.06 -22.09
C SER A 53 -39.49 0.53 -20.71
N CYS A 54 -38.74 1.66 -20.73
CA CYS A 54 -38.55 2.59 -19.61
C CYS A 54 -39.88 3.12 -19.09
N LYS A 55 -40.07 3.16 -17.77
CA LYS A 55 -40.93 4.10 -17.07
C LYS A 55 -40.18 4.70 -15.88
N SER A 56 -39.86 5.96 -16.02
CA SER A 56 -39.46 6.91 -14.98
C SER A 56 -40.58 7.07 -13.93
N ARG A 57 -40.23 7.07 -12.65
CA ARG A 57 -41.07 7.59 -11.56
C ARG A 57 -40.27 8.61 -10.78
N GLU A 58 -40.65 9.85 -10.96
CA GLU A 58 -40.36 10.96 -10.03
C GLU A 58 -41.09 10.72 -8.71
N PHE A 59 -40.42 10.98 -7.60
CA PHE A 59 -41.07 11.13 -6.30
C PHE A 59 -40.68 12.49 -5.70
N SER A 60 -41.72 13.33 -5.58
CA SER A 60 -41.69 14.64 -4.95
C SER A 60 -41.79 14.53 -3.42
N TRP A 61 -41.01 15.39 -2.74
CA TRP A 61 -41.13 15.62 -1.32
C TRP A 61 -42.22 16.65 -1.01
N SER A 62 -43.10 16.32 -0.08
CA SER A 62 -43.94 17.30 0.63
C SER A 62 -43.81 17.06 2.14
N GLY A 63 -43.46 18.12 2.85
CA GLY A 63 -43.30 18.10 4.30
C GLY A 63 -44.61 18.24 5.03
N VAL A 64 -44.65 17.82 6.28
CA VAL A 64 -45.63 18.28 7.30
C VAL A 64 -44.92 18.36 8.65
N ASN A 65 -45.04 19.54 9.27
CA ASN A 65 -44.75 19.86 10.66
C ASN A 65 -45.78 19.23 11.62
N GLY A 66 -45.43 19.00 12.87
CA GLY A 66 -46.40 18.67 13.91
C GLY A 66 -45.77 18.36 15.28
N GLU A 67 -46.05 19.21 16.20
CA GLU A 67 -45.58 19.39 17.56
C GLU A 67 -45.87 18.26 18.58
N SER A 68 -44.97 18.21 19.58
CA SER A 68 -45.10 18.02 21.04
C SER A 68 -46.16 17.08 21.65
N SER A 69 -45.78 16.21 22.57
CA SER A 69 -45.98 16.32 24.04
C SER A 69 -45.73 15.02 24.81
N HIS A 70 -45.04 15.17 25.91
CA HIS A 70 -45.07 14.48 27.21
C HIS A 70 -45.84 13.17 27.46
N HIS A 71 -45.23 12.17 28.04
CA HIS A 71 -45.34 11.65 29.41
C HIS A 71 -45.14 10.12 29.55
N LYS A 72 -44.34 9.80 30.60
CA LYS A 72 -44.46 8.71 31.60
C LYS A 72 -44.20 7.24 31.30
N ASN A 73 -43.16 6.76 32.00
CA ASN A 73 -43.06 5.53 32.80
C ASN A 73 -43.93 4.30 32.44
N GLY A 74 -43.25 3.18 32.27
CA GLY A 74 -43.84 1.86 32.38
C GLY A 74 -42.76 0.77 32.32
N ARG A 75 -42.39 0.25 33.52
CA ARG A 75 -41.72 -1.06 33.67
C ARG A 75 -42.62 -2.14 33.12
N LEU A 76 -42.05 -3.10 32.38
CA LEU A 76 -42.51 -4.50 32.47
C LEU A 76 -41.40 -5.45 31.96
N ASN A 77 -41.12 -6.42 32.82
CA ASN A 77 -40.32 -7.62 32.57
C ASN A 77 -41.04 -8.58 31.63
N ALA A 78 -40.28 -9.29 30.78
CA ALA A 78 -40.49 -10.72 30.51
C ALA A 78 -39.39 -11.23 29.57
N ILE A 79 -38.53 -12.05 30.05
CA ILE A 79 -38.30 -13.48 29.72
C ILE A 79 -37.72 -13.77 28.35
N THR A 80 -36.40 -13.98 28.35
CA THR A 80 -35.59 -15.12 27.92
C THR A 80 -36.11 -15.99 26.76
N GLU A 81 -35.36 -16.02 25.67
CA GLU A 81 -34.97 -17.28 25.07
C GLU A 81 -33.57 -17.16 24.40
N VAL A 82 -32.78 -18.20 24.60
CA VAL A 82 -31.35 -18.30 24.35
C VAL A 82 -31.13 -18.75 22.91
N ALA A 83 -30.29 -18.07 22.19
CA ALA A 83 -29.57 -18.66 21.06
C ALA A 83 -28.09 -18.28 21.19
N GLU A 84 -27.30 -19.23 21.64
CA GLU A 84 -25.84 -19.16 21.69
C GLU A 84 -25.26 -19.08 20.27
N THR A 85 -24.59 -17.97 19.96
CA THR A 85 -23.53 -17.95 18.97
C THR A 85 -22.35 -17.18 19.56
N SER A 86 -21.27 -17.93 19.82
CA SER A 86 -20.01 -17.48 20.41
C SER A 86 -19.35 -16.41 19.55
N GLY A 87 -19.52 -15.15 19.93
CA GLY A 87 -18.69 -14.05 19.48
C GLY A 87 -17.85 -13.55 20.65
N THR A 88 -16.59 -13.91 20.72
CA THR A 88 -15.65 -13.36 21.71
C THR A 88 -15.40 -11.89 21.41
N VAL A 89 -16.16 -11.02 22.04
CA VAL A 89 -15.92 -9.58 22.11
C VAL A 89 -14.80 -9.36 23.11
N LEU A 90 -13.61 -8.98 22.64
CA LEU A 90 -12.54 -8.48 23.49
C LEU A 90 -13.00 -7.17 24.14
N ARG A 91 -13.27 -7.23 25.43
CA ARG A 91 -13.62 -6.11 26.30
C ARG A 91 -12.40 -5.24 26.52
N LEU A 92 -12.40 -4.04 25.94
CA LEU A 92 -11.43 -3.00 26.24
C LEU A 92 -11.91 -2.26 27.50
N GLU A 93 -11.29 -2.57 28.63
CA GLU A 93 -11.50 -1.82 29.88
C GLU A 93 -10.73 -0.50 29.85
N ASN A 94 -11.38 0.55 30.32
CA ASN A 94 -10.89 1.91 30.42
C ASN A 94 -9.71 1.99 31.40
N CYS A 95 -8.53 2.39 30.93
CA CYS A 95 -7.48 2.92 31.80
C CYS A 95 -7.61 4.45 31.89
N THR A 96 -8.13 4.91 32.99
CA THR A 96 -8.03 6.30 33.44
C THR A 96 -6.63 6.56 34.01
N SER A 97 -6.08 7.70 33.64
CA SER A 97 -4.80 8.22 34.12
C SER A 97 -4.78 8.37 35.66
N ALA A 98 -3.79 7.78 36.29
CA ALA A 98 -3.38 8.12 37.65
C ALA A 98 -1.85 8.15 37.76
N ASP A 99 -1.39 9.07 38.58
CA ASP A 99 -0.05 9.57 38.83
C ASP A 99 1.05 8.52 39.05
N VAL A 100 2.21 8.81 38.46
CA VAL A 100 3.45 8.08 38.69
C VAL A 100 4.11 8.63 39.96
N GLN A 101 4.10 7.84 41.01
CA GLN A 101 5.09 7.96 42.10
C GLN A 101 6.09 6.79 42.03
N SER A 102 7.35 7.17 41.98
CA SER A 102 8.50 6.27 41.96
C SER A 102 8.62 5.51 43.28
N SER A 103 8.65 4.17 43.22
CA SER A 103 9.25 3.35 44.27
C SER A 103 10.02 2.19 43.63
N SER A 104 11.34 2.24 43.84
CA SER A 104 12.27 1.19 43.52
C SER A 104 12.01 -0.05 44.38
N SER A 105 11.57 -1.14 43.78
CA SER A 105 11.68 -2.47 44.40
C SER A 105 12.16 -3.46 43.33
N SER A 106 13.39 -3.94 43.52
CA SER A 106 13.97 -5.02 42.75
C SER A 106 13.20 -6.31 43.02
N SER A 107 12.31 -6.69 42.12
CA SER A 107 11.79 -8.03 42.05
C SER A 107 12.48 -8.76 40.89
N ARG A 108 13.34 -9.72 41.20
CA ARG A 108 13.83 -10.72 40.26
C ARG A 108 12.62 -11.43 39.67
N SER A 109 12.23 -11.04 38.47
CA SER A 109 11.38 -11.86 37.62
C SER A 109 12.21 -13.04 37.17
N ILE A 110 11.88 -14.22 37.69
CA ILE A 110 12.29 -15.50 37.10
C ILE A 110 11.63 -15.52 35.71
N SER A 111 12.43 -15.24 34.70
CA SER A 111 12.02 -15.45 33.30
C SER A 111 11.77 -16.94 33.15
N LYS A 112 10.49 -17.33 33.04
CA LYS A 112 10.15 -18.56 32.37
C LYS A 112 10.71 -18.44 30.96
N GLU A 113 11.81 -19.08 30.67
CA GLU A 113 12.24 -19.40 29.31
C GLU A 113 11.14 -20.31 28.73
N SER A 114 10.15 -19.68 28.13
CA SER A 114 9.22 -20.37 27.23
C SER A 114 10.07 -20.78 26.02
N SER A 115 10.33 -22.06 25.87
CA SER A 115 10.97 -22.63 24.69
C SER A 115 10.16 -22.18 23.47
N ARG A 116 10.78 -21.34 22.62
CA ARG A 116 10.13 -20.77 21.43
C ARG A 116 10.04 -21.88 20.38
N SER A 117 8.82 -22.17 19.91
CA SER A 117 8.54 -23.33 19.05
C SER A 117 9.21 -23.29 17.69
N PHE A 118 9.66 -22.11 17.25
CA PHE A 118 10.30 -21.89 15.94
C PHE A 118 11.78 -21.51 16.06
N GLU A 119 12.35 -21.42 17.25
CA GLU A 119 13.75 -21.14 17.46
C GLU A 119 14.62 -22.33 17.04
N GLY A 120 15.61 -22.07 16.18
CA GLY A 120 16.54 -23.11 15.70
C GLY A 120 15.95 -24.07 14.67
N VAL A 121 14.73 -23.85 14.19
CA VAL A 121 14.10 -24.65 13.12
C VAL A 121 14.89 -24.53 11.82
N THR A 122 15.25 -25.66 11.24
CA THR A 122 16.06 -25.77 10.02
C THR A 122 15.40 -26.64 8.94
N THR A 123 14.42 -27.45 9.30
CA THR A 123 13.72 -28.36 8.38
C THR A 123 12.23 -28.10 8.31
N GLU A 124 11.61 -28.49 7.19
CA GLU A 124 10.15 -28.37 7.02
C GLU A 124 9.40 -29.18 8.09
N GLU A 125 9.87 -30.36 8.43
CA GLU A 125 9.25 -31.20 9.45
C GLU A 125 9.26 -30.52 10.82
N GLU A 126 10.36 -29.93 11.22
CA GLU A 126 10.47 -29.16 12.48
C GLU A 126 9.50 -27.97 12.48
N LEU A 127 9.38 -27.23 11.36
CA LEU A 127 8.46 -26.11 11.23
C LEU A 127 7.00 -26.54 11.39
N LEU A 128 6.60 -27.63 10.70
CA LEU A 128 5.23 -28.16 10.78
C LEU A 128 4.92 -28.71 12.17
N ASN A 129 5.91 -29.35 12.82
CA ASN A 129 5.79 -29.81 14.21
C ASN A 129 5.64 -28.63 15.18
N GLY A 130 6.35 -27.52 14.95
CA GLY A 130 6.20 -26.28 15.71
C GLY A 130 4.76 -25.75 15.66
N VAL A 131 4.17 -25.66 14.46
CA VAL A 131 2.76 -25.22 14.31
C VAL A 131 1.80 -26.18 15.02
N ARG A 132 2.04 -27.48 14.93
CA ARG A 132 1.23 -28.48 15.63
C ARG A 132 1.33 -28.32 17.14
N TYR A 133 2.54 -28.14 17.67
CA TYR A 133 2.77 -27.93 19.10
C TYR A 133 2.08 -26.67 19.63
N GLU A 134 2.15 -25.54 18.90
CA GLU A 134 1.43 -24.32 19.25
C GLU A 134 -0.08 -24.55 19.33
N THR A 135 -0.62 -25.38 18.44
CA THR A 135 -2.06 -25.67 18.38
C THR A 135 -2.50 -26.63 19.49
N GLU A 136 -1.82 -27.77 19.63
CA GLU A 136 -2.26 -28.88 20.49
C GLU A 136 -1.86 -28.67 21.97
N VAL A 137 -0.70 -28.05 22.21
CA VAL A 137 -0.14 -27.93 23.56
C VAL A 137 -0.34 -26.50 24.10
N LYS A 138 -0.11 -25.45 23.31
CA LYS A 138 -0.25 -24.06 23.75
C LYS A 138 -1.63 -23.45 23.50
N GLY A 139 -2.51 -24.16 22.80
CA GLY A 139 -3.90 -23.76 22.59
C GLY A 139 -4.10 -22.65 21.55
N LEU A 140 -3.18 -22.53 20.59
CA LEU A 140 -3.37 -21.63 19.46
C LEU A 140 -4.67 -22.00 18.73
N HIS A 141 -5.49 -21.00 18.42
CA HIS A 141 -6.77 -21.23 17.77
C HIS A 141 -6.59 -21.92 16.39
N PRO A 142 -7.38 -22.98 16.06
CA PRO A 142 -7.21 -23.77 14.84
C PRO A 142 -7.24 -22.94 13.54
N ARG A 143 -8.01 -21.85 13.49
CA ARG A 143 -8.01 -20.93 12.33
C ARG A 143 -6.66 -20.24 12.16
N ALA A 144 -5.99 -19.82 13.24
CA ALA A 144 -4.67 -19.18 13.16
C ALA A 144 -3.63 -20.20 12.69
N SER A 145 -3.66 -21.41 13.23
CA SER A 145 -2.81 -22.54 12.80
C SER A 145 -2.99 -22.87 11.31
N ALA A 146 -4.24 -22.98 10.84
CA ALA A 146 -4.53 -23.22 9.43
C ALA A 146 -3.99 -22.07 8.54
N GLY A 147 -4.14 -20.81 8.97
CA GLY A 147 -3.60 -19.65 8.28
C GLY A 147 -2.07 -19.65 8.23
N MET A 148 -1.40 -20.09 9.29
CA MET A 148 0.07 -20.26 9.32
C MET A 148 0.55 -21.31 8.32
N LEU A 149 -0.12 -22.47 8.27
CA LEU A 149 0.23 -23.54 7.32
C LEU A 149 -0.02 -23.09 5.87
N GLU A 150 -1.14 -22.45 5.60
CA GLU A 150 -1.45 -21.95 4.27
C GLU A 150 -0.43 -20.89 3.83
N LEU A 151 -0.08 -19.95 4.70
CA LEU A 151 0.93 -18.95 4.43
C LEU A 151 2.28 -19.60 4.14
N TYR A 152 2.68 -20.61 4.91
CA TYR A 152 3.92 -21.34 4.70
C TYR A 152 3.95 -22.01 3.31
N TYR A 153 2.92 -22.77 2.95
CA TYR A 153 2.89 -23.46 1.66
C TYR A 153 2.89 -22.50 0.49
N ASN A 154 2.12 -21.43 0.55
CA ASN A 154 2.12 -20.39 -0.49
C ASN A 154 3.50 -19.74 -0.62
N TYR A 155 4.14 -19.43 0.50
CA TYR A 155 5.47 -18.83 0.52
C TYR A 155 6.54 -19.77 -0.05
N ARG A 156 6.56 -21.02 0.42
CA ARG A 156 7.48 -22.07 -0.05
C ARG A 156 7.39 -22.24 -1.57
N ASP A 157 6.17 -22.37 -2.08
CA ASP A 157 5.95 -22.59 -3.51
C ASP A 157 6.39 -21.39 -4.35
N ALA A 158 6.22 -20.17 -3.84
CA ALA A 158 6.72 -18.95 -4.48
C ALA A 158 8.25 -18.89 -4.50
N VAL A 159 8.91 -19.21 -3.37
CA VAL A 159 10.39 -19.23 -3.29
C VAL A 159 10.98 -20.31 -4.20
N ILE A 160 10.35 -21.51 -4.29
CA ILE A 160 10.79 -22.56 -5.21
C ILE A 160 10.72 -22.09 -6.67
N LYS A 161 9.69 -21.32 -7.05
CA LYS A 161 9.58 -20.75 -8.41
C LYS A 161 10.70 -19.77 -8.75
N SER A 162 11.37 -19.17 -7.79
CA SER A 162 12.52 -18.29 -8.04
C SER A 162 13.71 -19.04 -8.67
N GLY A 163 13.76 -20.37 -8.53
CA GLY A 163 14.87 -21.21 -9.01
C GLY A 163 16.17 -21.02 -8.21
N VAL A 164 16.13 -20.34 -7.06
CA VAL A 164 17.30 -20.16 -6.22
C VAL A 164 17.74 -21.50 -5.64
N GLU A 165 19.04 -21.74 -5.62
CA GLU A 165 19.61 -22.89 -4.92
C GLU A 165 19.23 -22.85 -3.44
N ASN A 166 18.89 -23.98 -2.84
CA ASN A 166 18.41 -24.09 -1.47
C ASN A 166 17.06 -23.34 -1.18
N ALA A 167 16.19 -23.22 -2.17
CA ALA A 167 14.90 -22.55 -2.05
C ALA A 167 14.07 -23.02 -0.86
N LEU A 168 14.05 -24.33 -0.59
CA LEU A 168 13.33 -24.92 0.54
C LEU A 168 13.93 -24.47 1.87
N ASP A 169 15.25 -24.48 2.01
CA ASP A 169 15.94 -24.04 3.25
C ASP A 169 15.69 -22.56 3.50
N ILE A 170 15.69 -21.74 2.44
CA ILE A 170 15.35 -20.32 2.53
C ILE A 170 13.93 -20.14 3.02
N ALA A 171 12.98 -20.85 2.40
CA ALA A 171 11.57 -20.76 2.77
C ALA A 171 11.32 -21.18 4.21
N VAL A 172 11.92 -22.28 4.67
CA VAL A 172 11.80 -22.78 6.04
C VAL A 172 12.36 -21.77 7.04
N LYS A 173 13.59 -21.28 6.84
CA LYS A 173 14.22 -20.31 7.75
C LYS A 173 13.47 -19.00 7.87
N VAL A 174 13.04 -18.46 6.73
CA VAL A 174 12.26 -17.23 6.70
C VAL A 174 10.93 -17.43 7.41
N MET A 175 10.21 -18.50 7.08
CA MET A 175 8.90 -18.76 7.68
C MET A 175 8.97 -19.13 9.15
N ALA A 176 9.99 -19.85 9.60
CA ALA A 176 10.21 -20.09 11.04
C ALA A 176 10.32 -18.76 11.80
N THR A 177 11.11 -17.82 11.25
CA THR A 177 11.24 -16.48 11.83
C THR A 177 9.93 -15.70 11.80
N VAL A 178 9.16 -15.77 10.70
CA VAL A 178 7.85 -15.11 10.58
C VAL A 178 6.87 -15.66 11.60
N LEU A 179 6.72 -17.00 11.67
CA LEU A 179 5.78 -17.64 12.59
C LEU A 179 6.13 -17.36 14.05
N ASP A 180 7.41 -17.36 14.39
CA ASP A 180 7.88 -16.96 15.72
C ASP A 180 7.45 -15.53 16.09
N ARG A 181 7.64 -14.57 15.19
CA ARG A 181 7.24 -13.18 15.45
C ARG A 181 5.71 -13.00 15.47
N VAL A 182 4.99 -13.80 14.69
CA VAL A 182 3.51 -13.82 14.69
C VAL A 182 2.97 -14.39 16.00
N ILE A 183 3.52 -15.51 16.49
CA ILE A 183 3.12 -16.10 17.79
C ILE A 183 3.26 -15.09 18.91
N LEU A 184 4.35 -14.32 18.96
CA LEU A 184 4.50 -13.26 19.96
C LEU A 184 3.37 -12.23 19.93
N GLN A 185 2.73 -12.01 18.79
CA GLN A 185 1.60 -11.09 18.71
C GLN A 185 0.28 -11.69 19.22
N PHE A 186 0.19 -13.00 19.35
CA PHE A 186 -0.90 -13.67 20.07
C PHE A 186 -0.65 -13.72 21.57
N GLU A 187 0.60 -13.90 22.00
CA GLU A 187 0.99 -13.96 23.41
C GLU A 187 1.03 -12.57 24.05
N GLU A 188 1.76 -11.63 23.43
CA GLU A 188 1.96 -10.25 23.88
C GLU A 188 1.74 -9.27 22.72
N PRO A 189 0.47 -8.88 22.43
CA PRO A 189 0.16 -8.03 21.29
C PRO A 189 0.79 -6.63 21.40
N PHE A 190 1.63 -6.27 20.43
CA PHE A 190 2.15 -4.91 20.35
C PHE A 190 1.04 -3.89 20.06
N THR A 191 1.06 -2.75 20.76
CA THR A 191 0.11 -1.66 20.57
C THR A 191 0.80 -0.48 19.90
N PHE A 192 0.34 -0.10 18.71
CA PHE A 192 0.92 0.99 17.95
C PHE A 192 0.44 2.36 18.47
N PRO A 193 1.38 3.32 18.71
CA PRO A 193 1.05 4.71 18.93
C PRO A 193 0.55 5.38 17.63
N SER A 194 0.03 6.62 17.73
CA SER A 194 -0.40 7.40 16.56
C SER A 194 0.73 7.65 15.54
N TYR A 195 1.95 7.85 16.02
CA TYR A 195 3.19 7.79 15.24
C TYR A 195 4.09 6.72 15.82
N HIS A 196 4.42 5.74 14.99
CA HIS A 196 5.33 4.64 15.33
C HIS A 196 6.63 4.80 14.55
N LYS A 197 7.76 4.76 15.26
CA LYS A 197 9.08 4.70 14.64
C LYS A 197 9.52 3.25 14.50
N ARG A 198 10.09 2.88 13.34
CA ARG A 198 10.61 1.52 13.07
C ARG A 198 11.45 1.00 14.23
N MET A 199 11.24 -0.25 14.59
CA MET A 199 11.97 -0.94 15.63
C MET A 199 13.12 -1.75 15.00
N VAL A 200 14.34 -1.45 15.45
CA VAL A 200 15.56 -2.19 15.10
C VAL A 200 16.24 -2.78 16.34
N GLU A 201 15.80 -2.40 17.53
CA GLU A 201 16.20 -2.92 18.82
C GLU A 201 14.97 -3.21 19.69
N PRO A 202 14.95 -4.24 20.53
CA PRO A 202 15.96 -5.31 20.70
C PRO A 202 15.96 -6.35 19.58
N TYR A 203 15.07 -6.23 18.59
CA TYR A 203 14.99 -7.07 17.40
C TYR A 203 14.79 -6.19 16.15
N ASP A 204 15.54 -6.49 15.09
CA ASP A 204 15.47 -5.73 13.84
C ASP A 204 14.30 -6.17 12.97
N TYR A 205 13.13 -5.55 13.23
CA TYR A 205 11.91 -5.77 12.45
C TYR A 205 11.98 -5.16 11.04
N TYR A 206 12.88 -4.21 10.79
CA TYR A 206 13.07 -3.67 9.44
C TYR A 206 13.71 -4.72 8.54
N THR A 207 14.88 -5.23 8.93
CA THR A 207 15.55 -6.30 8.18
C THR A 207 14.71 -7.58 8.12
N PHE A 208 13.98 -7.91 9.17
CA PHE A 208 13.01 -9.01 9.16
C PHE A 208 12.01 -8.89 8.02
N GLY A 209 11.37 -7.73 7.85
CA GLY A 209 10.41 -7.50 6.75
C GLY A 209 11.05 -7.56 5.37
N GLN A 210 12.28 -7.05 5.23
CA GLN A 210 13.05 -7.14 3.98
C GLN A 210 13.38 -8.59 3.62
N ASN A 211 13.83 -9.39 4.58
CA ASN A 211 14.19 -10.79 4.38
C ASN A 211 13.00 -11.67 4.01
N TYR A 212 11.78 -11.32 4.45
CA TYR A 212 10.57 -12.00 4.04
C TYR A 212 10.20 -11.73 2.57
N ILE A 213 10.30 -10.49 2.12
CA ILE A 213 9.86 -10.11 0.77
C ILE A 213 10.93 -10.35 -0.29
N ARG A 214 12.22 -10.23 0.05
CA ARG A 214 13.33 -10.35 -0.91
C ARG A 214 13.30 -11.61 -1.76
N PRO A 215 13.06 -12.84 -1.24
CA PRO A 215 13.00 -14.06 -2.04
C PRO A 215 11.82 -14.15 -3.00
N LEU A 216 10.83 -13.25 -2.86
CA LEU A 216 9.63 -13.21 -3.71
C LEU A 216 9.80 -12.29 -4.92
N ILE A 217 10.88 -11.49 -4.96
CA ILE A 217 11.09 -10.52 -6.03
C ILE A 217 12.03 -11.10 -7.10
N ASP A 218 11.57 -11.11 -8.35
CA ASP A 218 12.43 -11.29 -9.51
C ASP A 218 13.10 -9.95 -9.86
N PHE A 219 14.27 -9.69 -9.26
CA PHE A 219 15.00 -8.44 -9.48
C PHE A 219 15.48 -8.25 -10.93
N ARG A 220 15.61 -9.31 -11.73
CA ARG A 220 15.98 -9.21 -13.15
C ARG A 220 14.86 -8.60 -13.99
N ASN A 221 13.61 -8.84 -13.59
CA ASN A 221 12.40 -8.28 -14.19
C ASN A 221 11.81 -7.16 -13.36
N SER A 222 12.63 -6.49 -12.52
CA SER A 222 12.23 -5.39 -11.66
C SER A 222 12.85 -4.09 -12.11
N PHE A 223 12.14 -2.97 -11.88
CA PHE A 223 12.52 -1.68 -12.43
C PHE A 223 12.39 -0.56 -11.39
N LEU A 224 13.41 0.30 -11.35
CA LEU A 224 13.40 1.55 -10.60
C LEU A 224 13.57 2.70 -11.61
N GLY A 225 12.51 3.48 -11.83
CA GLY A 225 12.51 4.55 -12.83
C GLY A 225 12.80 5.91 -12.23
N ASN A 226 13.39 6.81 -13.07
CA ASN A 226 13.66 8.21 -12.75
C ASN A 226 14.55 8.41 -11.51
N THR A 227 15.65 7.67 -11.41
CA THR A 227 16.54 7.66 -10.24
C THR A 227 17.07 9.04 -9.87
N ALA A 228 17.31 9.95 -10.84
CA ALA A 228 17.72 11.31 -10.58
C ALA A 228 16.68 12.14 -9.78
N ILE A 229 15.40 11.77 -9.83
CA ILE A 229 14.39 12.44 -9.00
C ILE A 229 14.50 11.94 -7.54
N PHE A 230 14.88 10.69 -7.30
CA PHE A 230 15.20 10.22 -5.95
C PHE A 230 16.43 10.94 -5.39
N ASP A 231 17.47 11.23 -6.20
CA ASP A 231 18.61 12.07 -5.81
C ASP A 231 18.15 13.47 -5.40
N GLN A 232 17.24 14.08 -6.17
CA GLN A 232 16.63 15.38 -5.87
C GLN A 232 15.86 15.33 -4.54
N ILE A 233 15.01 14.34 -4.33
CA ILE A 233 14.24 14.13 -3.10
C ILE A 233 15.18 13.99 -1.91
N GLU A 234 16.22 13.18 -2.01
CA GLU A 234 17.19 12.99 -0.93
C GLU A 234 17.94 14.30 -0.61
N SER A 235 18.29 15.08 -1.63
CA SER A 235 18.90 16.41 -1.45
C SER A 235 17.95 17.39 -0.73
N GLN A 236 16.68 17.44 -1.09
CA GLN A 236 15.66 18.28 -0.43
C GLN A 236 15.49 17.88 1.05
N LEU A 237 15.42 16.59 1.34
CA LEU A 237 15.32 16.08 2.72
C LEU A 237 16.55 16.45 3.57
N LYS A 238 17.77 16.36 2.99
CA LYS A 238 19.01 16.81 3.65
C LYS A 238 19.05 18.30 3.92
N GLN A 239 18.32 19.10 3.13
CA GLN A 239 18.12 20.54 3.37
C GLN A 239 17.03 20.81 4.43
N GLY A 240 16.42 19.77 4.96
CA GLY A 240 15.35 19.86 5.95
C GLY A 240 13.95 20.05 5.36
N HIS A 241 13.79 19.99 4.03
CA HIS A 241 12.49 20.13 3.38
C HIS A 241 11.62 18.87 3.61
N ASN A 242 10.31 19.02 3.52
CA ASN A 242 9.38 17.90 3.60
C ASN A 242 8.99 17.41 2.21
N VAL A 243 8.80 16.11 2.06
CA VAL A 243 8.38 15.50 0.79
C VAL A 243 7.18 14.59 1.00
N PHE A 244 6.13 14.75 0.21
CA PHE A 244 5.03 13.80 0.06
C PHE A 244 5.13 13.03 -1.24
N LEU A 245 4.98 11.70 -1.15
CA LEU A 245 4.81 10.81 -2.28
C LEU A 245 3.33 10.40 -2.38
N PHE A 246 2.64 10.87 -3.41
CA PHE A 246 1.28 10.44 -3.74
C PHE A 246 1.34 9.20 -4.62
N ALA A 247 0.89 8.07 -4.11
CA ALA A 247 1.06 6.79 -4.78
C ALA A 247 -0.24 5.99 -4.86
N ASN A 248 -0.28 5.06 -5.79
CA ASN A 248 -1.21 3.94 -5.72
C ASN A 248 -0.77 2.97 -4.59
N HIS A 249 -1.67 2.06 -4.20
CA HIS A 249 -1.44 1.07 -3.14
C HIS A 249 -1.88 -0.31 -3.62
N GLN A 250 -0.98 -1.27 -3.66
CA GLN A 250 -1.27 -2.56 -4.25
C GLN A 250 -1.35 -3.70 -3.24
N THR A 251 -0.42 -3.76 -2.31
CA THR A 251 -0.28 -4.91 -1.41
C THR A 251 0.19 -4.48 -0.02
N GLU A 252 0.00 -5.35 0.96
CA GLU A 252 0.59 -5.17 2.31
C GLU A 252 2.13 -5.11 2.25
N ALA A 253 2.74 -5.65 1.18
CA ALA A 253 4.18 -5.67 0.96
C ALA A 253 4.74 -4.36 0.39
N ASP A 254 3.92 -3.39 -0.07
CA ASP A 254 4.41 -2.14 -0.68
C ASP A 254 5.57 -1.50 0.08
N PRO A 255 5.53 -1.35 1.43
CA PRO A 255 6.62 -0.74 2.17
C PRO A 255 7.94 -1.51 2.09
N ALA A 256 7.88 -2.84 2.01
CA ALA A 256 9.07 -3.68 1.89
C ALA A 256 9.62 -3.65 0.47
N VAL A 257 8.74 -3.69 -0.55
CA VAL A 257 9.11 -3.58 -1.95
C VAL A 257 9.79 -2.25 -2.25
N MET A 258 9.20 -1.13 -1.82
CA MET A 258 9.79 0.19 -1.98
C MET A 258 11.19 0.28 -1.35
N ALA A 259 11.33 -0.24 -0.13
CA ALA A 259 12.62 -0.25 0.56
C ALA A 259 13.65 -1.13 -0.17
N LEU A 260 13.26 -2.32 -0.67
CA LEU A 260 14.14 -3.22 -1.43
C LEU A 260 14.59 -2.63 -2.77
N LEU A 261 13.72 -1.89 -3.44
CA LEU A 261 14.07 -1.20 -4.70
C LEU A 261 15.01 -0.02 -4.47
N LEU A 262 14.98 0.62 -3.30
CA LEU A 262 15.79 1.79 -2.97
C LEU A 262 17.07 1.45 -2.20
N GLU A 263 17.18 0.28 -1.55
CA GLU A 263 18.23 0.01 -0.56
C GLU A 263 19.66 0.10 -1.11
N SER A 264 19.88 -0.24 -2.38
CA SER A 264 21.20 -0.20 -2.99
C SER A 264 21.60 1.20 -3.47
N SER A 265 20.64 2.01 -3.94
CA SER A 265 20.91 3.34 -4.51
C SER A 265 20.62 4.48 -3.53
N HIS A 266 19.52 4.38 -2.76
CA HIS A 266 19.03 5.40 -1.85
C HIS A 266 18.67 4.83 -0.47
N PRO A 267 19.62 4.22 0.26
CA PRO A 267 19.35 3.57 1.56
C PRO A 267 18.74 4.53 2.58
N TYR A 268 19.12 5.81 2.52
CA TYR A 268 18.53 6.83 3.40
C TYR A 268 17.02 6.97 3.18
N LEU A 269 16.55 7.00 1.92
CA LEU A 269 15.12 7.08 1.61
C LEU A 269 14.41 5.79 2.03
N ALA A 270 14.99 4.62 1.72
CA ALA A 270 14.45 3.31 2.09
C ALA A 270 14.15 3.19 3.59
N GLU A 271 15.05 3.69 4.42
CA GLU A 271 14.96 3.58 5.87
C GLU A 271 14.11 4.65 6.55
N ASN A 272 14.00 5.84 5.96
CA ASN A 272 13.35 6.99 6.58
C ASN A 272 11.94 7.28 6.05
N LEU A 273 11.47 6.53 5.05
CA LEU A 273 10.13 6.65 4.54
C LEU A 273 9.09 6.35 5.63
N THR A 274 8.16 7.28 5.84
CA THR A 274 7.05 7.15 6.77
C THR A 274 5.77 6.87 5.99
N TYR A 275 5.03 5.82 6.38
CA TYR A 275 3.82 5.40 5.68
C TYR A 275 2.57 5.79 6.47
N ILE A 276 1.55 6.29 5.77
CA ILE A 276 0.22 6.44 6.37
C ILE A 276 -0.47 5.07 6.30
N ALA A 277 -0.57 4.41 7.45
CA ALA A 277 -1.02 3.03 7.58
C ALA A 277 -2.45 2.94 8.14
N GLY A 278 -3.28 2.15 7.48
CA GLY A 278 -4.62 1.81 7.96
C GLY A 278 -4.60 0.91 9.19
N ASP A 279 -5.72 0.84 9.89
CA ASP A 279 -5.88 0.07 11.13
C ASP A 279 -5.66 -1.44 10.95
N ARG A 280 -5.91 -2.01 9.78
CA ARG A 280 -5.72 -3.46 9.53
C ARG A 280 -4.30 -3.92 9.81
N VAL A 281 -3.30 -3.23 9.24
CA VAL A 281 -1.89 -3.65 9.35
C VAL A 281 -1.28 -3.46 10.75
N VAL A 282 -1.97 -2.72 11.63
CA VAL A 282 -1.57 -2.51 13.03
C VAL A 282 -2.41 -3.31 14.03
N LEU A 283 -3.48 -3.98 13.58
CA LEU A 283 -4.35 -4.81 14.41
C LEU A 283 -4.19 -6.31 14.13
N ASP A 284 -3.99 -6.71 12.87
CA ASP A 284 -3.84 -8.11 12.48
C ASP A 284 -2.51 -8.69 13.01
N PRO A 285 -2.52 -9.74 13.84
CA PRO A 285 -1.31 -10.38 14.36
C PRO A 285 -0.31 -10.82 13.27
N PHE A 286 -0.80 -11.20 12.08
CA PHE A 286 0.06 -11.57 10.95
C PHE A 286 0.76 -10.36 10.31
N CYS A 287 0.17 -9.17 10.38
CA CYS A 287 0.76 -7.95 9.83
C CYS A 287 1.68 -7.21 10.82
N LYS A 288 1.36 -7.28 12.11
CA LYS A 288 2.03 -6.48 13.16
C LYS A 288 3.56 -6.57 13.12
N PRO A 289 4.20 -7.75 13.01
CA PRO A 289 5.66 -7.83 12.98
C PRO A 289 6.28 -7.04 11.83
N PHE A 290 5.65 -7.03 10.66
CA PHE A 290 6.11 -6.26 9.50
C PHE A 290 5.91 -4.75 9.71
N SER A 291 4.80 -4.37 10.31
CA SER A 291 4.46 -2.99 10.65
C SER A 291 5.41 -2.42 11.70
N MET A 292 5.88 -3.22 12.68
CA MET A 292 6.86 -2.81 13.68
C MET A 292 8.19 -2.37 13.05
N GLY A 293 8.56 -2.88 11.88
CA GLY A 293 9.76 -2.51 11.14
C GLY A 293 9.64 -1.25 10.28
N ARG A 294 8.53 -0.52 10.32
CA ARG A 294 8.29 0.67 9.47
C ARG A 294 7.98 1.91 10.30
N ASN A 295 8.30 3.11 9.75
CA ASN A 295 7.81 4.35 10.35
C ASN A 295 6.36 4.52 9.90
N LEU A 296 5.42 4.61 10.84
CA LEU A 296 3.99 4.62 10.55
C LEU A 296 3.27 5.80 11.19
N LEU A 297 2.40 6.44 10.43
CA LEU A 297 1.33 7.30 10.92
C LEU A 297 0.04 6.48 10.87
N CYS A 298 -0.42 6.01 12.03
CA CYS A 298 -1.53 5.07 12.13
C CYS A 298 -2.88 5.79 12.04
N VAL A 299 -3.72 5.42 11.07
CA VAL A 299 -5.03 6.02 10.84
C VAL A 299 -6.12 4.95 10.72
N TYR A 300 -7.35 5.34 11.06
CA TYR A 300 -8.55 4.58 10.69
C TYR A 300 -9.08 5.07 9.36
N SER A 301 -9.39 4.15 8.44
CA SER A 301 -9.92 4.47 7.13
C SER A 301 -11.21 5.29 7.23
N LYS A 302 -11.29 6.41 6.51
CA LYS A 302 -12.50 7.24 6.43
C LYS A 302 -13.71 6.45 5.92
N LYS A 303 -13.49 5.50 4.99
CA LYS A 303 -14.54 4.65 4.41
C LYS A 303 -15.17 3.72 5.47
N HIS A 304 -14.40 3.32 6.51
CA HIS A 304 -14.76 2.32 7.51
C HIS A 304 -14.93 2.87 8.93
N ILE A 305 -14.91 4.20 9.10
CA ILE A 305 -15.07 4.83 10.43
C ILE A 305 -16.42 4.45 11.07
N ASN A 306 -17.47 4.41 10.28
CA ASN A 306 -18.85 4.21 10.75
C ASN A 306 -19.33 2.76 10.70
N ASP A 307 -18.48 1.78 10.27
CA ASP A 307 -18.86 0.37 10.19
C ASP A 307 -19.25 -0.22 11.55
N VAL A 308 -18.65 0.32 12.63
CA VAL A 308 -19.02 0.03 14.03
C VAL A 308 -19.30 1.38 14.72
N PRO A 309 -20.58 1.79 14.82
CA PRO A 309 -20.96 3.11 15.29
C PRO A 309 -20.41 3.46 16.68
N GLU A 310 -20.33 2.48 17.59
CA GLU A 310 -19.83 2.63 18.96
C GLU A 310 -18.35 3.03 19.01
N LEU A 311 -17.57 2.66 17.98
CA LEU A 311 -16.15 2.97 17.87
C LEU A 311 -15.88 4.22 17.01
N ALA A 312 -16.88 4.76 16.33
CA ALA A 312 -16.69 5.85 15.36
C ALA A 312 -16.04 7.10 15.99
N GLU A 313 -16.48 7.51 17.18
CA GLU A 313 -15.91 8.67 17.87
C GLU A 313 -14.47 8.40 18.32
N MET A 314 -14.18 7.22 18.85
CA MET A 314 -12.81 6.81 19.21
C MET A 314 -11.89 6.86 17.97
N LYS A 315 -12.33 6.33 16.83
CA LYS A 315 -11.58 6.33 15.56
C LYS A 315 -11.30 7.76 15.07
N ARG A 316 -12.29 8.67 15.14
CA ARG A 316 -12.10 10.09 14.78
C ARG A 316 -11.09 10.79 15.69
N ARG A 317 -11.16 10.55 17.01
CA ARG A 317 -10.18 11.10 17.95
C ARG A 317 -8.77 10.56 17.72
N ALA A 318 -8.65 9.28 17.39
CA ALA A 318 -7.36 8.68 17.02
C ALA A 318 -6.79 9.34 15.76
N ASN A 319 -7.58 9.50 14.69
CA ASN A 319 -7.16 10.20 13.47
C ASN A 319 -6.72 11.66 13.75
N THR A 320 -7.44 12.34 14.66
CA THR A 320 -7.06 13.71 15.08
C THR A 320 -5.70 13.72 15.79
N ARG A 321 -5.40 12.72 16.64
CA ARG A 321 -4.08 12.61 17.27
C ARG A 321 -2.99 12.37 16.23
N THR A 322 -3.22 11.44 15.30
CA THR A 322 -2.26 11.14 14.23
C THR A 322 -1.97 12.37 13.34
N LEU A 323 -3.00 13.17 13.02
CA LEU A 323 -2.83 14.43 12.29
C LEU A 323 -1.98 15.45 13.07
N ARG A 324 -2.13 15.52 14.41
CA ARG A 324 -1.29 16.38 15.27
C ARG A 324 0.17 15.91 15.28
N GLU A 325 0.40 14.60 15.39
CA GLU A 325 1.75 14.03 15.30
C GLU A 325 2.40 14.31 13.93
N MET A 326 1.68 14.07 12.84
CA MET A 326 2.16 14.39 11.50
C MET A 326 2.50 15.89 11.35
N THR A 327 1.64 16.76 11.86
CA THR A 327 1.90 18.22 11.85
C THR A 327 3.16 18.57 12.66
N ALA A 328 3.38 17.92 13.80
CA ALA A 328 4.56 18.13 14.63
C ALA A 328 5.86 17.66 13.93
N LEU A 329 5.80 16.54 13.21
CA LEU A 329 6.89 16.03 12.40
C LEU A 329 7.22 16.99 11.24
N LEU A 330 6.21 17.42 10.47
CA LEU A 330 6.39 18.33 9.34
C LEU A 330 6.95 19.70 9.76
N LYS A 331 6.60 20.20 10.96
CA LYS A 331 7.21 21.43 11.51
C LYS A 331 8.70 21.31 11.79
N LYS A 332 9.17 20.09 12.11
CA LYS A 332 10.62 19.83 12.30
C LYS A 332 11.37 19.77 10.97
N GLY A 333 10.68 19.47 9.88
CA GLY A 333 11.24 19.28 8.54
C GLY A 333 11.93 17.94 8.34
N GLY A 334 12.43 17.72 7.12
CA GLY A 334 13.13 16.50 6.73
C GLY A 334 12.25 15.24 6.72
N GLN A 335 10.94 15.38 6.51
CA GLN A 335 10.02 14.25 6.50
C GLN A 335 9.74 13.78 5.07
N LEU A 336 9.90 12.47 4.86
CA LEU A 336 9.46 11.78 3.65
C LEU A 336 8.23 10.95 3.99
N ILE A 337 7.08 11.28 3.41
CA ILE A 337 5.80 10.63 3.73
C ILE A 337 5.15 10.07 2.47
N TRP A 338 4.86 8.77 2.51
CA TRP A 338 4.08 8.07 1.49
C TRP A 338 2.60 8.02 1.88
N ILE A 339 1.75 8.32 0.92
CA ILE A 339 0.30 8.23 1.06
C ILE A 339 -0.34 7.66 -0.20
N ALA A 340 -1.35 6.79 0.00
CA ALA A 340 -2.26 6.34 -1.04
C ALA A 340 -3.60 7.07 -0.90
N PRO A 341 -3.87 8.12 -1.70
CA PRO A 341 -5.09 8.91 -1.55
C PRO A 341 -6.38 8.15 -1.89
N SER A 342 -6.29 7.04 -2.63
CA SER A 342 -7.42 6.12 -2.88
C SER A 342 -8.01 5.54 -1.58
N GLY A 343 -7.22 5.51 -0.49
CA GLY A 343 -7.64 5.03 0.82
C GLY A 343 -7.87 3.52 0.90
N GLY A 344 -7.30 2.76 -0.02
CA GLY A 344 -7.35 1.30 -0.05
C GLY A 344 -6.43 0.73 -1.11
N ARG A 345 -6.21 -0.59 -1.07
CA ARG A 345 -5.42 -1.30 -2.10
C ARG A 345 -6.15 -1.33 -3.42
N ASP A 346 -5.41 -1.22 -4.53
CA ASP A 346 -5.90 -1.42 -5.88
C ASP A 346 -6.56 -2.79 -6.04
N ARG A 347 -7.48 -2.90 -6.97
CA ARG A 347 -8.18 -4.13 -7.32
C ARG A 347 -8.26 -4.25 -8.83
N PRO A 348 -8.29 -5.47 -9.37
CA PRO A 348 -8.54 -5.64 -10.79
C PRO A 348 -9.96 -5.15 -11.13
N ASP A 349 -10.08 -4.60 -12.30
CA ASP A 349 -11.38 -4.22 -12.86
C ASP A 349 -12.27 -5.48 -12.96
N PRO A 350 -13.52 -5.45 -12.47
CA PRO A 350 -14.36 -6.64 -12.44
C PRO A 350 -14.80 -7.17 -13.82
N GLU A 351 -14.73 -6.35 -14.87
CA GLU A 351 -15.14 -6.72 -16.24
C GLU A 351 -13.93 -7.16 -17.08
N THR A 352 -12.80 -6.44 -16.97
CA THR A 352 -11.63 -6.66 -17.82
C THR A 352 -10.51 -7.47 -17.13
N ASP A 353 -10.60 -7.64 -15.82
CA ASP A 353 -9.56 -8.23 -14.95
C ASP A 353 -8.21 -7.47 -14.98
N GLU A 354 -8.20 -6.27 -15.54
CA GLU A 354 -7.01 -5.42 -15.59
C GLU A 354 -6.75 -4.72 -14.27
N TRP A 355 -5.49 -4.72 -13.85
CA TRP A 355 -5.03 -3.96 -12.69
C TRP A 355 -4.75 -2.52 -13.08
N ARG A 356 -5.31 -1.58 -12.32
CA ARG A 356 -5.06 -0.14 -12.48
C ARG A 356 -5.02 0.53 -11.11
N PRO A 357 -4.27 1.65 -10.97
CA PRO A 357 -4.36 2.50 -9.80
C PRO A 357 -5.81 2.96 -9.54
N ALA A 358 -6.29 2.74 -8.33
CA ALA A 358 -7.60 3.24 -7.92
C ALA A 358 -7.61 4.77 -7.90
N GLU A 359 -8.74 5.39 -8.26
CA GLU A 359 -8.89 6.84 -8.29
C GLU A 359 -8.59 7.48 -6.93
N PHE A 360 -7.97 8.65 -6.98
CA PHE A 360 -7.58 9.39 -5.78
C PHE A 360 -8.75 10.21 -5.22
N ASP A 361 -8.96 10.11 -3.90
CA ASP A 361 -9.92 11.00 -3.20
C ASP A 361 -9.37 12.42 -3.16
N ALA A 362 -10.04 13.33 -3.88
CA ALA A 362 -9.64 14.72 -4.00
C ALA A 362 -9.51 15.43 -2.66
N SER A 363 -10.32 15.04 -1.66
CA SER A 363 -10.22 15.61 -0.32
C SER A 363 -8.96 15.15 0.42
N SER A 364 -8.50 13.95 0.16
CA SER A 364 -7.25 13.43 0.74
C SER A 364 -6.03 14.10 0.13
N VAL A 365 -5.99 14.25 -1.20
CA VAL A 365 -4.92 14.97 -1.89
C VAL A 365 -4.83 16.42 -1.42
N GLU A 366 -5.96 17.14 -1.40
CA GLU A 366 -6.02 18.55 -0.98
C GLU A 366 -5.64 18.76 0.48
N ASN A 367 -6.08 17.87 1.39
CA ASN A 367 -5.71 17.95 2.79
C ASN A 367 -4.19 17.86 3.00
N MET A 368 -3.51 16.97 2.26
CA MET A 368 -2.06 16.81 2.34
C MET A 368 -1.33 18.00 1.71
N ARG A 369 -1.78 18.47 0.54
CA ARG A 369 -1.25 19.67 -0.12
C ARG A 369 -1.34 20.89 0.81
N ARG A 370 -2.53 21.14 1.40
CA ARG A 370 -2.75 22.26 2.32
C ARG A 370 -1.93 22.14 3.58
N LEU A 371 -1.85 20.92 4.14
CA LEU A 371 -1.02 20.70 5.32
C LEU A 371 0.43 21.09 5.02
N LEU A 372 0.97 20.66 3.89
CA LEU A 372 2.34 20.96 3.49
C LEU A 372 2.56 22.45 3.25
N SER A 373 1.62 23.12 2.54
CA SER A 373 1.72 24.56 2.22
C SER A 373 1.62 25.50 3.45
N HIS A 374 1.11 25.01 4.58
CA HIS A 374 1.01 25.77 5.82
C HIS A 374 2.18 25.51 6.79
N MET A 375 3.16 24.69 6.39
CA MET A 375 4.33 24.44 7.22
C MET A 375 5.37 25.58 7.08
N PRO A 376 6.13 25.85 8.14
CA PRO A 376 7.22 26.86 8.07
C PRO A 376 8.41 26.39 7.22
N VAL A 377 8.43 25.12 6.87
CA VAL A 377 9.49 24.47 6.10
C VAL A 377 8.98 24.17 4.70
N SER A 378 9.82 24.33 3.69
CA SER A 378 9.49 24.01 2.30
C SER A 378 8.98 22.59 2.13
N GLY A 379 7.98 22.42 1.29
CA GLY A 379 7.35 21.13 1.03
C GLY A 379 7.23 20.85 -0.45
N HIS A 380 7.47 19.59 -0.80
CA HIS A 380 7.50 19.09 -2.18
C HIS A 380 6.53 17.92 -2.34
N MET A 381 5.94 17.76 -3.50
CA MET A 381 4.96 16.72 -3.79
C MET A 381 5.34 16.00 -5.07
N TYR A 382 5.41 14.68 -5.01
CA TYR A 382 5.78 13.84 -6.14
C TYR A 382 4.74 12.73 -6.37
N PRO A 383 4.30 12.49 -7.60
CA PRO A 383 3.58 11.29 -7.96
C PRO A 383 4.53 10.09 -7.98
N LEU A 384 4.07 8.95 -7.49
CA LEU A 384 4.85 7.71 -7.47
C LEU A 384 3.95 6.55 -7.89
N ALA A 385 4.38 5.77 -8.87
CA ALA A 385 3.70 4.55 -9.27
C ALA A 385 4.42 3.33 -8.73
N LEU A 386 3.63 2.36 -8.22
CA LEU A 386 4.08 1.05 -7.77
C LEU A 386 3.42 -0.05 -8.60
N LEU A 387 4.20 -1.06 -8.97
CA LEU A 387 3.73 -2.30 -9.57
C LEU A 387 4.32 -3.46 -8.76
N CYS A 388 3.50 -4.10 -7.93
CA CYS A 388 3.94 -5.21 -7.08
C CYS A 388 2.80 -6.12 -6.62
N HIS A 389 1.59 -5.99 -7.21
CA HIS A 389 0.45 -6.79 -6.79
C HIS A 389 0.67 -8.29 -6.94
N ASP A 390 1.44 -8.74 -7.94
CA ASP A 390 1.63 -10.16 -8.24
C ASP A 390 2.39 -10.94 -7.16
N ILE A 391 3.18 -10.25 -6.30
CA ILE A 391 3.89 -10.95 -5.21
C ILE A 391 2.98 -11.26 -4.02
N MET A 392 1.93 -10.46 -3.80
CA MET A 392 0.94 -10.65 -2.72
C MET A 392 -0.38 -9.95 -3.08
N PRO A 393 -1.13 -10.47 -4.07
CA PRO A 393 -2.35 -9.84 -4.52
C PRO A 393 -3.38 -9.77 -3.38
N PRO A 394 -4.01 -8.60 -3.17
CA PRO A 394 -5.12 -8.50 -2.25
C PRO A 394 -6.32 -9.30 -2.79
N PRO A 395 -7.21 -9.81 -1.91
CA PRO A 395 -8.42 -10.47 -2.36
C PRO A 395 -9.28 -9.54 -3.22
N ARG A 396 -9.98 -10.10 -4.22
CA ARG A 396 -10.82 -9.34 -5.16
C ARG A 396 -11.87 -8.47 -4.46
N GLN A 397 -12.36 -8.93 -3.32
CA GLN A 397 -13.30 -8.18 -2.47
C GLN A 397 -12.66 -7.87 -1.12
N VAL A 398 -13.05 -6.74 -0.53
CA VAL A 398 -12.56 -6.37 0.80
C VAL A 398 -13.12 -7.33 1.84
N GLU A 399 -12.27 -8.13 2.44
CA GLU A 399 -12.62 -8.97 3.59
C GLU A 399 -12.71 -8.10 4.85
N LYS A 400 -13.80 -8.27 5.62
CA LYS A 400 -14.01 -7.48 6.85
C LYS A 400 -13.28 -8.07 8.05
N GLU A 401 -13.04 -9.38 8.04
CA GLU A 401 -12.38 -10.09 9.13
C GLU A 401 -10.86 -9.89 9.11
N LEU A 402 -10.23 -9.96 10.29
CA LEU A 402 -8.78 -10.05 10.42
C LEU A 402 -8.31 -11.46 10.02
N GLY A 403 -7.06 -11.58 9.58
CA GLY A 403 -6.52 -12.84 9.09
C GLY A 403 -6.88 -13.14 7.63
N GLU A 404 -6.87 -12.09 6.80
CA GLU A 404 -7.05 -12.19 5.35
C GLU A 404 -6.13 -13.27 4.75
N ARG A 405 -6.68 -14.09 3.86
CA ARG A 405 -5.91 -15.09 3.12
C ARG A 405 -4.85 -14.43 2.24
N ARG A 406 -3.61 -14.91 2.31
CA ARG A 406 -2.49 -14.38 1.55
C ARG A 406 -2.04 -15.36 0.48
N ILE A 407 -2.23 -14.96 -0.77
CA ILE A 407 -1.62 -15.61 -1.93
C ILE A 407 -0.24 -15.01 -2.09
N ILE A 408 0.78 -15.84 -2.28
CA ILE A 408 2.17 -15.41 -2.44
C ILE A 408 2.68 -15.84 -3.82
N GLY A 409 3.34 -14.93 -4.52
CA GLY A 409 3.94 -15.19 -5.82
C GLY A 409 5.39 -14.74 -5.90
N TYR A 410 6.11 -15.24 -6.90
CA TYR A 410 7.45 -14.78 -7.29
C TYR A 410 7.33 -14.02 -8.60
N HIS A 411 7.57 -12.70 -8.58
CA HIS A 411 7.36 -11.83 -9.73
C HIS A 411 8.30 -10.63 -9.72
N GLY A 412 8.49 -10.04 -10.89
CA GLY A 412 9.07 -8.72 -11.04
C GLY A 412 8.19 -7.64 -10.40
N VAL A 413 8.82 -6.58 -9.95
CA VAL A 413 8.16 -5.42 -9.34
C VAL A 413 8.70 -4.13 -9.94
N GLY A 414 7.97 -3.04 -9.80
CA GLY A 414 8.41 -1.76 -10.33
C GLY A 414 8.02 -0.58 -9.45
N MET A 415 8.88 0.43 -9.47
CA MET A 415 8.61 1.72 -8.86
C MET A 415 9.15 2.84 -9.74
N VAL A 416 8.37 3.87 -9.96
CA VAL A 416 8.80 5.06 -10.69
C VAL A 416 8.22 6.31 -10.05
N VAL A 417 9.07 7.30 -9.82
CA VAL A 417 8.67 8.62 -9.36
C VAL A 417 8.58 9.56 -10.55
N ALA A 418 7.51 10.36 -10.63
CA ALA A 418 7.36 11.40 -11.66
C ALA A 418 7.87 12.75 -11.16
N PRO A 419 8.06 13.76 -12.05
CA PRO A 419 8.50 15.10 -11.68
C PRO A 419 7.62 15.75 -10.61
N GLU A 420 8.21 16.70 -9.87
CA GLU A 420 7.54 17.45 -8.82
C GLU A 420 6.28 18.14 -9.33
N LEU A 421 5.23 18.11 -8.52
CA LEU A 421 3.93 18.70 -8.84
C LEU A 421 3.93 20.20 -8.55
N ASN A 422 3.51 20.99 -9.52
CA ASN A 422 3.22 22.40 -9.34
C ASN A 422 1.70 22.63 -9.35
N PHE A 423 1.15 22.98 -8.19
CA PHE A 423 -0.31 23.18 -8.04
C PHE A 423 -0.83 24.27 -8.97
N ASP A 424 -0.17 25.42 -9.04
CA ASP A 424 -0.64 26.57 -9.81
C ASP A 424 -0.63 26.29 -11.32
N GLU A 425 0.37 25.59 -11.81
CA GLU A 425 0.44 25.17 -13.22
C GLU A 425 -0.64 24.14 -13.56
N LEU A 426 -0.83 23.13 -12.72
CA LEU A 426 -1.79 22.05 -12.95
C LEU A 426 -3.24 22.52 -12.83
N THR A 427 -3.49 23.58 -12.05
CA THR A 427 -4.84 24.13 -11.85
C THR A 427 -5.10 25.40 -12.65
N ALA A 428 -4.19 25.81 -13.52
CA ALA A 428 -4.34 27.00 -14.36
C ALA A 428 -5.68 26.95 -15.13
N GLY A 429 -6.41 28.08 -15.12
CA GLY A 429 -7.69 28.24 -15.80
C GLY A 429 -8.91 27.70 -15.04
N THR A 430 -8.77 27.22 -13.81
CA THR A 430 -9.92 26.88 -12.94
C THR A 430 -10.55 28.16 -12.38
N THR A 431 -11.86 28.12 -12.12
CA THR A 431 -12.66 29.27 -11.70
C THR A 431 -13.03 29.24 -10.22
N SER A 432 -12.94 28.06 -9.59
CA SER A 432 -13.24 27.87 -8.17
C SER A 432 -12.19 27.02 -7.47
N LYS A 433 -12.17 27.09 -6.13
CA LYS A 433 -11.28 26.26 -5.30
C LYS A 433 -11.61 24.78 -5.39
N GLU A 434 -12.89 24.45 -5.52
CA GLU A 434 -13.39 23.10 -5.70
C GLU A 434 -12.93 22.51 -7.02
N GLU A 435 -13.07 23.26 -8.09
CA GLU A 435 -12.60 22.87 -9.42
C GLU A 435 -11.07 22.67 -9.44
N ALA A 436 -10.31 23.58 -8.81
CA ALA A 436 -8.87 23.46 -8.69
C ALA A 436 -8.44 22.21 -7.91
N ARG A 437 -9.12 21.91 -6.79
CA ARG A 437 -8.89 20.71 -6.00
C ARG A 437 -9.13 19.44 -6.82
N ASP A 438 -10.28 19.36 -7.49
CA ASP A 438 -10.67 18.16 -8.23
C ASP A 438 -9.75 17.96 -9.44
N LYS A 439 -9.43 19.05 -10.17
CA LYS A 439 -8.48 19.01 -11.28
C LYS A 439 -7.09 18.59 -10.84
N PHE A 440 -6.58 19.13 -9.72
CA PHE A 440 -5.27 18.76 -9.18
C PHE A 440 -5.22 17.28 -8.85
N SER A 441 -6.21 16.77 -8.11
CA SER A 441 -6.30 15.35 -7.75
C SER A 441 -6.34 14.44 -8.97
N GLN A 442 -7.14 14.83 -9.97
CA GLN A 442 -7.24 14.10 -11.23
C GLN A 442 -5.90 14.06 -11.97
N CYS A 443 -5.21 15.21 -12.10
CA CYS A 443 -3.90 15.26 -12.74
C CYS A 443 -2.86 14.39 -12.03
N VAL A 444 -2.85 14.40 -10.68
CA VAL A 444 -1.93 13.55 -9.90
C VAL A 444 -2.20 12.07 -10.16
N TRP A 445 -3.47 11.66 -10.15
CA TRP A 445 -3.86 10.29 -10.44
C TRP A 445 -3.52 9.88 -11.88
N GLU A 446 -3.79 10.74 -12.87
CA GLU A 446 -3.46 10.48 -14.29
C GLU A 446 -1.96 10.24 -14.48
N ILE A 447 -1.10 11.05 -13.83
CA ILE A 447 0.36 10.87 -13.87
C ILE A 447 0.74 9.51 -13.28
N VAL A 448 0.20 9.15 -12.12
CA VAL A 448 0.48 7.85 -11.49
C VAL A 448 0.01 6.70 -12.39
N ASN A 449 -1.17 6.78 -12.99
CA ASN A 449 -1.73 5.75 -13.87
C ASN A 449 -0.91 5.60 -15.17
N GLU A 450 -0.41 6.71 -15.74
CA GLU A 450 0.49 6.68 -16.89
C GLU A 450 1.79 5.95 -16.56
N GLN A 451 2.45 6.32 -15.45
CA GLN A 451 3.68 5.69 -15.01
C GLN A 451 3.47 4.21 -14.64
N TYR A 452 2.34 3.87 -14.00
CA TYR A 452 1.95 2.49 -13.73
C TYR A 452 1.85 1.67 -15.03
N SER A 453 1.24 2.24 -16.06
CA SER A 453 1.10 1.57 -17.36
C SER A 453 2.45 1.30 -18.03
N VAL A 454 3.44 2.19 -17.83
CA VAL A 454 4.82 1.98 -18.31
C VAL A 454 5.47 0.82 -17.55
N LEU A 455 5.38 0.80 -16.22
CA LEU A 455 5.90 -0.29 -15.38
C LEU A 455 5.28 -1.64 -15.74
N ASN A 456 3.95 -1.67 -15.89
CA ASN A 456 3.22 -2.89 -16.20
C ASN A 456 3.69 -3.50 -17.53
N ARG A 457 3.87 -2.69 -18.57
CA ARG A 457 4.41 -3.15 -19.86
C ARG A 457 5.86 -3.61 -19.75
N ALA A 458 6.69 -2.91 -18.99
CA ALA A 458 8.09 -3.27 -18.81
C ALA A 458 8.24 -4.61 -18.07
N THR A 459 7.57 -4.78 -16.95
CA THR A 459 7.64 -5.98 -16.09
C THR A 459 7.09 -7.22 -16.79
N HIS A 460 6.13 -7.08 -17.70
CA HIS A 460 5.55 -8.18 -18.48
C HIS A 460 6.18 -8.33 -19.88
N GLY A 461 7.38 -7.80 -20.08
CA GLY A 461 8.17 -7.98 -21.31
C GLY A 461 7.69 -7.16 -22.51
N GLY A 462 6.87 -6.11 -22.28
CA GLY A 462 6.41 -5.18 -23.29
C GLY A 462 7.36 -4.00 -23.51
N GLU A 463 7.05 -3.18 -24.52
CA GLU A 463 7.69 -1.88 -24.74
C GLU A 463 7.28 -0.88 -23.65
N GLY A 464 8.14 0.02 -23.25
CA GLY A 464 7.72 1.11 -22.33
C GLY A 464 8.82 1.72 -21.50
N LEU A 465 9.93 1.03 -21.24
CA LEU A 465 11.06 1.60 -20.51
C LEU A 465 11.75 2.75 -21.24
N GLN A 466 11.70 2.77 -22.56
CA GLN A 466 12.23 3.87 -23.37
C GLN A 466 11.47 5.20 -23.15
N ALA A 467 10.24 5.15 -22.66
CA ALA A 467 9.47 6.34 -22.28
C ALA A 467 9.85 6.89 -20.89
N SER A 468 10.48 6.08 -20.07
CA SER A 468 11.03 6.45 -18.77
C SER A 468 12.54 6.65 -18.95
N SER A 469 12.97 7.87 -19.15
CA SER A 469 14.34 8.22 -19.56
C SER A 469 15.47 7.85 -18.57
N GLN A 470 15.16 7.25 -17.43
CA GLN A 470 16.12 6.91 -16.37
C GLN A 470 15.74 5.63 -15.58
N SER A 471 15.12 4.66 -16.24
CA SER A 471 14.82 3.37 -15.62
C SER A 471 16.08 2.53 -15.49
N THR A 472 16.23 1.87 -14.35
CA THR A 472 17.32 0.95 -14.07
C THR A 472 16.75 -0.43 -13.81
N GLN A 473 17.18 -1.43 -14.58
CA GLN A 473 16.89 -2.83 -14.30
C GLN A 473 17.76 -3.30 -13.12
N LEU A 474 17.17 -4.03 -12.17
CA LEU A 474 17.84 -4.51 -10.99
C LEU A 474 18.35 -5.94 -11.17
N THR A 475 19.38 -6.31 -10.43
CA THR A 475 19.94 -7.68 -10.43
C THR A 475 19.50 -8.45 -9.19
N GLN A 476 19.47 -9.78 -9.29
CA GLN A 476 19.18 -10.65 -8.15
C GLN A 476 20.35 -10.58 -7.15
N PRO A 477 20.10 -10.25 -5.87
CA PRO A 477 21.17 -10.04 -4.89
C PRO A 477 21.88 -11.33 -4.46
N TRP A 478 21.31 -12.50 -4.73
CA TRP A 478 21.90 -13.81 -4.41
C TRP A 478 22.57 -14.51 -5.60
N PHE A 479 22.60 -13.89 -6.77
CA PHE A 479 23.41 -14.35 -7.88
C PHE A 479 24.71 -13.55 -7.89
N ASP A 480 25.78 -14.13 -7.32
CA ASP A 480 27.11 -13.51 -7.28
C ASP A 480 27.60 -13.21 -8.70
N GLY A 481 27.48 -11.97 -9.13
CA GLY A 481 28.32 -11.26 -10.12
C GLY A 481 28.57 -11.86 -11.49
N GLN A 482 27.93 -12.93 -11.90
CA GLN A 482 28.04 -13.42 -13.27
C GLN A 482 26.94 -12.80 -14.13
N PRO A 483 27.24 -11.90 -15.07
CA PRO A 483 26.27 -11.49 -16.06
C PRO A 483 25.89 -12.73 -16.87
N SER A 484 24.61 -13.10 -16.84
CA SER A 484 24.10 -14.06 -17.81
C SER A 484 24.42 -13.52 -19.21
N SER A 485 25.25 -14.23 -19.97
CA SER A 485 25.53 -13.94 -21.37
C SER A 485 24.20 -13.82 -22.13
N PRO A 486 24.14 -12.91 -23.13
CA PRO A 486 22.93 -12.58 -23.88
C PRO A 486 22.36 -13.77 -24.64
#